data_923798a9fe0e353f1676d9a404baf4e2
#
_entry.id   923798a9fe0e353f1676d9a404baf4e2
#
_cell.length_a   1.000
_cell.length_b   1.000
_cell.length_c   1.000
_cell.angle_alpha   90.00
_cell.angle_beta   90.00
_cell.angle_gamma   90.00
#
_symmetry.space_group_name_H-M   'P 1'
#
loop_
_entity.id
_entity.type
_entity.pdbx_description
1 polymer ?
#
loop_
_entity_poly.entity_id
_entity_poly.type
_entity_poly.pdbx_seq_one_letter_code
_entity_poly.pdbx_strand_id
1 'polypeptide(L)'
;FGDCYVVTAYVPNSKGGLTRLPQRQRWDRDLTAYLQRLDAVKPVVFNGDLNVAHQPIDLANPKSNYNKTPGYSQAEIDGLSHMLQAGFIDSWRHQHPEDVCYSWWSMRSGARERNIGWRLDYQLVSHRLMDQVASTAILTDMHGSDHCPVELVLKA
;
A
#
# COMPACT_ATOMS: atom_id res chain seq x y z
N PHE A 1 0.97 7.69 19.88
CA PHE A 1 2.14 8.54 20.04
C PHE A 1 1.69 9.99 20.32
N GLY A 2 2.59 10.80 20.93
CA GLY A 2 2.24 12.16 21.32
C GLY A 2 1.77 13.01 20.15
N ASP A 3 2.50 12.97 19.03
CA ASP A 3 2.34 13.90 17.91
C ASP A 3 1.63 13.32 16.70
N CYS A 4 1.41 12.00 16.64
CA CYS A 4 0.69 11.35 15.54
C CYS A 4 -0.07 10.10 15.99
N TYR A 5 -1.04 9.68 15.18
CA TYR A 5 -1.62 8.33 15.25
C TYR A 5 -0.84 7.39 14.33
N VAL A 6 -0.59 6.17 14.83
CA VAL A 6 -0.13 5.06 14.01
C VAL A 6 -1.27 4.06 13.89
N VAL A 7 -1.70 3.81 12.68
CA VAL A 7 -2.78 2.87 12.36
C VAL A 7 -2.20 1.76 11.51
N THR A 8 -2.54 0.52 11.82
CA THR A 8 -2.19 -0.62 10.97
C THR A 8 -3.45 -1.41 10.64
N ALA A 9 -3.56 -1.87 9.40
CA ALA A 9 -4.65 -2.73 8.98
C ALA A 9 -4.21 -3.67 7.85
N TYR A 10 -4.84 -4.83 7.82
CA TYR A 10 -4.84 -5.71 6.67
C TYR A 10 -6.11 -5.41 5.85
N VAL A 11 -5.94 -4.91 4.64
CA VAL A 11 -7.07 -4.58 3.77
C VAL A 11 -7.56 -5.86 3.05
N PRO A 12 -8.87 -6.15 3.07
CA PRO A 12 -9.39 -7.39 2.50
C PRO A 12 -9.08 -7.56 1.02
N ASN A 13 -8.59 -8.74 0.66
CA ASN A 13 -8.40 -9.14 -0.73
C ASN A 13 -9.73 -9.40 -1.42
N SER A 14 -9.90 -8.97 -2.67
CA SER A 14 -11.15 -9.12 -3.44
C SER A 14 -11.42 -10.54 -3.95
N LYS A 15 -10.49 -11.48 -3.75
CA LYS A 15 -10.56 -12.91 -4.10
C LYS A 15 -10.64 -13.20 -5.60
N GLY A 16 -10.36 -14.44 -5.97
CA GLY A 16 -10.41 -14.90 -7.36
C GLY A 16 -11.73 -14.55 -8.05
N GLY A 17 -11.65 -14.10 -9.30
CA GLY A 17 -12.81 -13.61 -10.03
C GLY A 17 -13.40 -12.30 -9.49
N LEU A 18 -12.68 -11.59 -8.62
CA LEU A 18 -13.10 -10.33 -8.00
C LEU A 18 -14.45 -10.45 -7.23
N THR A 19 -14.73 -11.63 -6.69
CA THR A 19 -16.04 -11.94 -6.08
C THR A 19 -16.37 -11.10 -4.85
N ARG A 20 -15.37 -10.53 -4.18
CA ARG A 20 -15.53 -9.66 -3.01
C ARG A 20 -15.24 -8.17 -3.30
N LEU A 21 -15.17 -7.79 -4.57
CA LEU A 21 -14.87 -6.41 -4.95
C LEU A 21 -15.84 -5.38 -4.35
N PRO A 22 -17.19 -5.61 -4.31
CA PRO A 22 -18.09 -4.66 -3.66
C PRO A 22 -17.83 -4.49 -2.16
N GLN A 23 -17.45 -5.57 -1.47
CA GLN A 23 -17.08 -5.51 -0.05
C GLN A 23 -15.77 -4.74 0.14
N ARG A 24 -14.78 -4.98 -0.73
CA ARG A 24 -13.51 -4.26 -0.75
C ARG A 24 -13.72 -2.76 -0.96
N GLN A 25 -14.53 -2.36 -1.92
CA GLN A 25 -14.82 -0.95 -2.17
C GLN A 25 -15.52 -0.26 -1.00
N ARG A 26 -16.40 -0.99 -0.27
CA ARG A 26 -16.99 -0.46 0.96
C ARG A 26 -15.92 -0.25 2.02
N TRP A 27 -15.06 -1.25 2.23
CA TRP A 27 -13.94 -1.16 3.16
C TRP A 27 -13.04 0.06 2.87
N ASP A 28 -12.65 0.25 1.63
CA ASP A 28 -11.78 1.36 1.23
C ASP A 28 -12.41 2.73 1.58
N ARG A 29 -13.71 2.90 1.33
CA ARG A 29 -14.43 4.14 1.70
C ARG A 29 -14.50 4.33 3.20
N ASP A 30 -14.87 3.29 3.94
CA ASP A 30 -15.05 3.37 5.40
C ASP A 30 -13.71 3.64 6.09
N LEU A 31 -12.63 2.99 5.62
CA LEU A 31 -11.27 3.21 6.11
C LEU A 31 -10.80 4.63 5.81
N THR A 32 -10.99 5.13 4.60
CA THR A 32 -10.63 6.50 4.24
C THR A 32 -11.32 7.50 5.15
N ALA A 33 -12.63 7.36 5.36
CA ALA A 33 -13.39 8.22 6.26
C ALA A 33 -12.91 8.12 7.72
N TYR A 34 -12.51 6.94 8.17
CA TYR A 34 -11.94 6.75 9.49
C TYR A 34 -10.60 7.48 9.64
N LEU A 35 -9.69 7.30 8.68
CA LEU A 35 -8.37 7.94 8.70
C LEU A 35 -8.49 9.48 8.65
N GLN A 36 -9.43 10.02 7.86
CA GLN A 36 -9.70 11.46 7.82
C GLN A 36 -10.18 12.00 9.18
N ARG A 37 -11.03 11.26 9.91
CA ARG A 37 -11.44 11.68 11.27
C ARG A 37 -10.26 11.70 12.24
N LEU A 38 -9.33 10.77 12.13
CA LEU A 38 -8.11 10.77 12.94
C LEU A 38 -7.21 11.95 12.54
N ASP A 39 -7.03 12.15 11.23
CA ASP A 39 -6.18 13.23 10.73
C ASP A 39 -6.71 14.63 11.10
N ALA A 40 -8.00 14.79 11.26
CA ALA A 40 -8.57 16.05 11.77
C ALA A 40 -8.09 16.41 13.19
N VAL A 41 -7.62 15.43 13.96
CA VAL A 41 -7.13 15.63 15.33
C VAL A 41 -5.60 15.67 15.37
N LYS A 42 -4.94 14.64 14.82
CA LYS A 42 -3.47 14.51 14.74
C LYS A 42 -3.07 13.89 13.41
N PRO A 43 -1.86 14.18 12.89
CA PRO A 43 -1.33 13.47 11.73
C PRO A 43 -1.38 11.96 11.89
N VAL A 44 -1.56 11.26 10.79
CA VAL A 44 -1.68 9.80 10.76
C VAL A 44 -0.53 9.19 9.97
N VAL A 45 0.04 8.12 10.48
CA VAL A 45 0.82 7.12 9.75
C VAL A 45 -0.06 5.88 9.63
N PHE A 46 -0.51 5.56 8.44
CA PHE A 46 -1.27 4.34 8.17
C PHE A 46 -0.40 3.36 7.41
N ASN A 47 -0.24 2.16 7.93
CA ASN A 47 0.59 1.12 7.32
C ASN A 47 -0.11 -0.24 7.29
N GLY A 48 0.32 -1.08 6.36
CA GLY A 48 -0.15 -2.45 6.24
C GLY A 48 -0.21 -2.97 4.80
N ASP A 49 -0.63 -4.22 4.67
CA ASP A 49 -0.94 -4.82 3.37
C ASP A 49 -2.28 -4.26 2.87
N LEU A 50 -2.20 -3.42 1.85
CA LEU A 50 -3.38 -2.81 1.24
C LEU A 50 -4.00 -3.68 0.14
N ASN A 51 -3.38 -4.83 -0.17
CA ASN A 51 -3.86 -5.74 -1.22
C ASN A 51 -4.21 -5.02 -2.53
N VAL A 52 -3.38 -4.05 -2.94
CA VAL A 52 -3.49 -3.33 -4.21
C VAL A 52 -2.11 -2.84 -4.68
N ALA A 53 -1.78 -3.07 -5.94
CA ALA A 53 -0.72 -2.35 -6.63
C ALA A 53 -1.34 -1.09 -7.26
N HIS A 54 -0.80 0.10 -6.95
CA HIS A 54 -1.45 1.35 -7.35
C HIS A 54 -1.15 1.72 -8.80
N GLN A 55 0.10 1.55 -9.20
CA GLN A 55 0.59 1.97 -10.53
C GLN A 55 1.17 0.77 -11.30
N PRO A 56 1.31 0.87 -12.63
CA PRO A 56 1.93 -0.20 -13.42
C PRO A 56 3.34 -0.59 -12.96
N ILE A 57 4.08 0.33 -12.37
CA ILE A 57 5.43 0.11 -11.83
C ILE A 57 5.40 -0.71 -10.52
N ASP A 58 4.25 -0.80 -9.85
CA ASP A 58 4.09 -1.47 -8.56
C ASP A 58 3.88 -2.99 -8.67
N LEU A 59 3.88 -3.56 -9.88
CA LEU A 59 3.77 -5.00 -10.06
C LEU A 59 4.47 -5.48 -11.32
N ALA A 60 4.93 -6.72 -11.29
CA ALA A 60 5.35 -7.43 -12.48
C ALA A 60 4.13 -7.78 -13.36
N ASN A 61 4.30 -7.68 -14.69
CA ASN A 61 3.27 -8.07 -15.66
C ASN A 61 1.93 -7.31 -15.52
N PRO A 62 1.89 -5.97 -15.47
CA PRO A 62 0.66 -5.20 -15.24
C PRO A 62 -0.42 -5.49 -16.28
N LYS A 63 -0.08 -5.59 -17.57
CA LYS A 63 -1.06 -5.80 -18.65
C LYS A 63 -1.84 -7.11 -18.52
N SER A 64 -1.22 -8.19 -18.04
CA SER A 64 -1.87 -9.48 -17.90
C SER A 64 -2.75 -9.57 -16.66
N ASN A 65 -2.48 -8.74 -15.64
CA ASN A 65 -3.19 -8.74 -14.37
C ASN A 65 -4.36 -7.74 -14.31
N TYR A 66 -4.32 -6.68 -15.14
CA TYR A 66 -5.29 -5.59 -15.07
C TYR A 66 -6.74 -6.08 -15.25
N ASN A 67 -7.62 -5.73 -14.29
CA ASN A 67 -9.03 -6.13 -14.20
C ASN A 67 -9.27 -7.66 -14.21
N LYS A 68 -8.26 -8.46 -13.88
CA LYS A 68 -8.34 -9.93 -13.83
C LYS A 68 -7.90 -10.48 -12.49
N THR A 69 -6.80 -9.95 -11.97
CA THR A 69 -6.19 -10.45 -10.73
C THR A 69 -6.57 -9.53 -9.56
N PRO A 70 -7.00 -10.10 -8.42
CA PRO A 70 -7.20 -9.34 -7.19
C PRO A 70 -5.98 -8.50 -6.85
N GLY A 71 -6.22 -7.25 -6.45
CA GLY A 71 -5.16 -6.29 -6.15
C GLY A 71 -4.71 -5.44 -7.36
N TYR A 72 -5.26 -5.67 -8.56
CA TYR A 72 -4.97 -4.81 -9.72
C TYR A 72 -6.19 -4.63 -10.63
N SER A 73 -7.35 -4.44 -10.05
CA SER A 73 -8.53 -3.96 -10.76
C SER A 73 -8.62 -2.43 -10.69
N GLN A 74 -9.26 -1.82 -11.70
CA GLN A 74 -9.45 -0.35 -11.70
C GLN A 74 -10.15 0.12 -10.43
N ALA A 75 -11.14 -0.63 -9.95
CA ALA A 75 -11.88 -0.27 -8.75
C ALA A 75 -11.03 -0.28 -7.46
N GLU A 76 -10.03 -1.18 -7.37
CA GLU A 76 -9.07 -1.21 -6.24
C GLU A 76 -8.07 -0.06 -6.36
N ILE A 77 -7.58 0.21 -7.58
CA ILE A 77 -6.71 1.36 -7.88
C ILE A 77 -7.41 2.68 -7.53
N ASP A 78 -8.67 2.82 -7.93
CA ASP A 78 -9.49 4.01 -7.64
C ASP A 78 -9.71 4.18 -6.13
N GLY A 79 -9.89 3.07 -5.39
CA GLY A 79 -10.01 3.09 -3.94
C GLY A 79 -8.78 3.68 -3.25
N LEU A 80 -7.57 3.26 -3.64
CA LEU A 80 -6.33 3.83 -3.12
C LEU A 80 -6.12 5.27 -3.61
N SER A 81 -6.40 5.56 -4.89
CA SER A 81 -6.32 6.93 -5.42
C SER A 81 -7.21 7.89 -4.65
N HIS A 82 -8.44 7.46 -4.30
CA HIS A 82 -9.36 8.24 -3.48
C HIS A 82 -8.79 8.51 -2.08
N MET A 83 -8.18 7.51 -1.44
CA MET A 83 -7.52 7.68 -0.13
C MET A 83 -6.37 8.69 -0.21
N LEU A 84 -5.55 8.63 -1.25
CA LEU A 84 -4.48 9.62 -1.45
C LEU A 84 -5.05 11.04 -1.66
N GLN A 85 -6.09 11.18 -2.48
CA GLN A 85 -6.78 12.47 -2.69
C GLN A 85 -7.45 13.00 -1.41
N ALA A 86 -7.78 12.13 -0.49
CA ALA A 86 -8.39 12.48 0.79
C ALA A 86 -7.42 13.09 1.82
N GLY A 87 -6.14 13.31 1.43
CA GLY A 87 -5.14 14.01 2.25
C GLY A 87 -3.96 13.14 2.69
N PHE A 88 -3.77 11.98 2.06
CA PHE A 88 -2.67 11.07 2.37
C PHE A 88 -1.66 10.98 1.23
N ILE A 89 -0.42 10.65 1.57
CA ILE A 89 0.70 10.47 0.63
C ILE A 89 1.25 9.05 0.79
N ASP A 90 1.47 8.36 -0.31
CA ASP A 90 2.31 7.16 -0.36
C ASP A 90 3.77 7.60 -0.17
N SER A 91 4.26 7.47 1.05
CA SER A 91 5.54 8.03 1.45
C SER A 91 6.71 7.40 0.69
N TRP A 92 6.64 6.08 0.43
CA TRP A 92 7.69 5.42 -0.32
C TRP A 92 7.72 5.88 -1.79
N ARG A 93 6.57 5.88 -2.47
CA ARG A 93 6.49 6.32 -3.88
C ARG A 93 6.83 7.81 -4.03
N HIS A 94 6.54 8.62 -3.02
CA HIS A 94 6.93 10.03 -3.01
C HIS A 94 8.45 10.22 -3.02
N GLN A 95 9.19 9.41 -2.23
CA GLN A 95 10.65 9.47 -2.18
C GLN A 95 11.33 8.69 -3.32
N HIS A 96 10.65 7.71 -3.91
CA HIS A 96 11.15 6.79 -4.93
C HIS A 96 10.23 6.76 -6.16
N PRO A 97 10.07 7.87 -6.90
CA PRO A 97 9.03 8.01 -7.93
C PRO A 97 9.18 7.02 -9.09
N GLU A 98 10.41 6.63 -9.43
CA GLU A 98 10.72 5.77 -10.57
C GLU A 98 11.23 4.37 -10.17
N ASP A 99 11.38 4.08 -8.89
CA ASP A 99 11.98 2.84 -8.43
C ASP A 99 11.01 1.67 -8.56
N VAL A 100 11.49 0.57 -9.14
CA VAL A 100 10.79 -0.70 -9.20
C VAL A 100 11.20 -1.55 -8.00
N CYS A 101 10.32 -1.64 -7.02
CA CYS A 101 10.55 -2.46 -5.84
C CYS A 101 9.24 -3.08 -5.38
N TYR A 102 9.30 -4.32 -4.94
CA TYR A 102 8.13 -5.09 -4.52
C TYR A 102 8.25 -5.47 -3.05
N SER A 103 7.11 -5.66 -2.41
CA SER A 103 7.03 -6.08 -1.01
C SER A 103 6.45 -7.49 -0.84
N TRP A 104 5.88 -8.06 -1.90
CA TRP A 104 5.28 -9.38 -1.90
C TRP A 104 5.62 -10.18 -3.17
N TRP A 105 5.82 -11.48 -3.00
CA TRP A 105 6.03 -12.45 -4.09
C TRP A 105 5.25 -13.73 -3.80
N SER A 106 4.60 -14.27 -4.83
CA SER A 106 3.96 -15.58 -4.71
C SER A 106 5.00 -16.64 -4.27
N MET A 107 4.62 -17.48 -3.32
CA MET A 107 5.46 -18.63 -2.93
C MET A 107 5.61 -19.70 -4.02
N ARG A 108 4.92 -19.53 -5.14
CA ARG A 108 4.94 -20.49 -6.25
C ARG A 108 6.01 -20.13 -7.28
N SER A 109 6.58 -21.19 -7.90
CA SER A 109 7.43 -21.07 -9.09
C SER A 109 8.66 -20.17 -8.95
N GLY A 110 9.23 -20.01 -7.74
CA GLY A 110 10.41 -19.17 -7.54
C GLY A 110 10.18 -17.70 -7.93
N ALA A 111 9.01 -17.16 -7.61
CA ALA A 111 8.65 -15.80 -8.02
C ALA A 111 9.58 -14.75 -7.42
N ARG A 112 10.07 -14.96 -6.18
CA ARG A 112 10.96 -14.01 -5.50
C ARG A 112 12.36 -14.01 -6.15
N GLU A 113 12.92 -15.14 -6.47
CA GLU A 113 14.22 -15.26 -7.16
C GLU A 113 14.21 -14.62 -8.57
N ARG A 114 13.05 -14.64 -9.22
CA ARG A 114 12.83 -14.03 -10.53
C ARG A 114 12.34 -12.59 -10.45
N ASN A 115 12.17 -12.06 -9.24
CA ASN A 115 11.60 -10.76 -8.94
C ASN A 115 10.24 -10.50 -9.65
N ILE A 116 9.37 -11.53 -9.70
CA ILE A 116 8.00 -11.41 -10.19
C ILE A 116 7.10 -11.10 -9.00
N GLY A 117 7.14 -9.87 -8.55
CA GLY A 117 6.52 -9.41 -7.31
C GLY A 117 5.51 -8.29 -7.50
N TRP A 118 4.95 -7.85 -6.39
CA TRP A 118 4.00 -6.77 -6.26
C TRP A 118 4.34 -5.92 -5.05
N ARG A 119 4.14 -4.61 -5.13
CA ARG A 119 4.19 -3.71 -3.98
C ARG A 119 2.77 -3.60 -3.41
N LEU A 120 2.52 -4.30 -2.31
CA LEU A 120 1.21 -4.38 -1.64
C LEU A 120 1.21 -3.76 -0.25
N ASP A 121 2.39 -3.62 0.35
CA ASP A 121 2.58 -3.06 1.67
C ASP A 121 2.94 -1.58 1.57
N TYR A 122 2.19 -0.75 2.26
CA TYR A 122 2.28 0.70 2.15
C TYR A 122 2.47 1.35 3.52
N GLN A 123 3.02 2.56 3.46
CA GLN A 123 3.07 3.51 4.56
C GLN A 123 2.53 4.82 4.03
N LEU A 124 1.24 5.04 4.25
CA LEU A 124 0.57 6.29 3.90
C LEU A 124 0.68 7.24 5.08
N VAL A 125 1.07 8.46 4.81
CA VAL A 125 1.18 9.51 5.83
C VAL A 125 0.23 10.67 5.51
N SER A 126 -0.29 11.32 6.53
CA SER A 126 -0.97 12.60 6.36
C SER A 126 -0.09 13.57 5.59
N HIS A 127 -0.66 14.33 4.65
CA HIS A 127 0.09 15.27 3.81
C HIS A 127 1.01 16.19 4.66
N ARG A 128 0.49 16.71 5.78
CA ARG A 128 1.24 17.60 6.71
C ARG A 128 2.37 16.89 7.49
N LEU A 129 2.45 15.55 7.44
CA LEU A 129 3.51 14.79 8.08
C LEU A 129 4.65 14.45 7.12
N MET A 130 4.46 14.61 5.81
CA MET A 130 5.45 14.17 4.81
C MET A 130 6.81 14.84 4.96
N ASP A 131 6.85 16.12 5.33
CA ASP A 131 8.10 16.85 5.57
C ASP A 131 8.92 16.30 6.76
N GLN A 132 8.26 15.55 7.65
CA GLN A 132 8.89 14.89 8.79
C GLN A 132 9.38 13.46 8.45
N VAL A 133 9.03 12.93 7.29
CA VAL A 133 9.55 11.63 6.85
C VAL A 133 11.03 11.80 6.47
N ALA A 134 11.90 11.15 7.25
CA ALA A 134 13.33 11.16 6.99
C ALA A 134 13.70 10.19 5.86
N SER A 135 13.20 8.96 5.94
CA SER A 135 13.45 7.92 4.93
C SER A 135 12.35 6.87 4.92
N THR A 136 12.23 6.19 3.78
CA THR A 136 11.39 5.01 3.61
C THR A 136 12.19 3.91 2.92
N ALA A 137 11.90 2.64 3.25
CA ALA A 137 12.55 1.49 2.64
C ALA A 137 11.60 0.30 2.49
N ILE A 138 11.86 -0.53 1.49
CA ILE A 138 11.30 -1.88 1.34
C ILE A 138 12.47 -2.85 1.50
N LEU A 139 12.44 -3.65 2.57
CA LEU A 139 13.59 -4.45 3.01
C LEU A 139 13.59 -5.82 2.32
N THR A 140 13.85 -5.83 1.02
CA THR A 140 13.72 -7.01 0.14
C THR A 140 14.62 -8.18 0.52
N ASP A 141 15.74 -7.92 1.22
CA ASP A 141 16.69 -8.96 1.63
C ASP A 141 16.24 -9.72 2.89
N MET A 142 15.17 -9.27 3.55
CA MET A 142 14.61 -9.98 4.69
C MET A 142 13.68 -11.08 4.24
N HIS A 143 14.00 -12.30 4.66
CA HIS A 143 13.28 -13.53 4.29
C HIS A 143 12.49 -14.09 5.48
N GLY A 144 11.64 -15.10 5.24
CA GLY A 144 10.83 -15.79 6.27
C GLY A 144 9.32 -15.65 6.04
N SER A 145 8.91 -14.83 5.06
CA SER A 145 7.53 -14.64 4.62
C SER A 145 7.49 -14.46 3.10
N ASP A 146 6.32 -14.55 2.50
CA ASP A 146 6.03 -14.12 1.13
C ASP A 146 5.96 -12.58 0.99
N HIS A 147 5.90 -11.86 2.11
CA HIS A 147 6.14 -10.42 2.19
C HIS A 147 7.54 -10.12 2.73
N CYS A 148 8.04 -8.91 2.49
CA CYS A 148 9.17 -8.34 3.21
C CYS A 148 8.71 -7.11 4.01
N PRO A 149 9.45 -6.73 5.07
CA PRO A 149 9.12 -5.55 5.86
C PRO A 149 9.24 -4.26 5.05
N VAL A 150 8.42 -3.28 5.40
CA VAL A 150 8.54 -1.90 4.95
C VAL A 150 8.91 -1.00 6.14
N GLU A 151 9.77 -0.03 5.92
CA GLU A 151 10.28 0.87 6.95
C GLU A 151 9.93 2.32 6.64
N LEU A 152 9.55 3.06 7.65
CA LEU A 152 9.39 4.52 7.62
C LEU A 152 10.08 5.11 8.85
N VAL A 153 10.95 6.08 8.62
CA VAL A 153 11.66 6.80 9.68
C VAL A 153 11.18 8.25 9.70
N LEU A 154 10.72 8.71 10.84
CA LEU A 154 10.41 10.12 11.08
C LEU A 154 11.63 10.83 11.66
N LYS A 155 11.79 12.11 11.33
CA LYS A 155 12.78 12.98 11.95
C LYS A 155 12.49 13.13 13.45
N ALA A 156 13.56 13.20 14.25
CA ALA A 156 13.49 13.42 15.70
C ALA A 156 13.07 14.85 16.03
#